data_b49b88600af1e08b987c751fecbb5a3b
#
_entry.id   b49b88600af1e08b987c751fecbb5a3b
#
_cell.length_a   1.000
_cell.length_b   1.000
_cell.length_c   1.000
_cell.angle_alpha   90.00
_cell.angle_beta   90.00
_cell.angle_gamma   90.00
#
_symmetry.space_group_name_H-M   'P 1'
#
loop_
_entity.id
_entity.type
_entity.pdbx_description
1 polymer ?
#
loop_
_entity_poly.entity_id
_entity_poly.type
_entity_poly.pdbx_seq_one_letter_code
_entity_poly.pdbx_strand_id
1 'polypeptide(L)'
;MKKMRMNQLLRGAFVAVVAAMLIGFTASCSKDNDDNNVNGAGKSHKVVFKAIASSGSNIDVAVYGIDGNPTTASSLSGSTWSSPEITSEPGAYSANVAVSAVGPGASATLKVQIWVDGELKKEGTSSGQYLSASASYTF
;
A
#
# COMPACT_ATOMS: atom_id res chain seq x y z
N MET A 1 -35.98 34.89 -14.68
CA MET A 1 -34.85 35.83 -14.56
C MET A 1 -34.05 35.69 -13.26
N LYS A 2 -34.65 35.26 -12.16
CA LYS A 2 -33.87 35.06 -10.91
C LYS A 2 -32.86 33.89 -10.91
N LYS A 3 -33.09 32.89 -11.74
CA LYS A 3 -32.15 31.72 -11.81
C LYS A 3 -30.84 32.01 -12.51
N MET A 4 -30.78 32.96 -13.40
CA MET A 4 -29.53 33.29 -14.11
C MET A 4 -28.55 34.10 -13.25
N ARG A 5 -29.02 34.86 -12.29
CA ARG A 5 -28.12 35.65 -11.43
C ARG A 5 -27.39 34.81 -10.37
N MET A 6 -27.97 33.69 -9.97
CA MET A 6 -27.37 32.84 -8.96
C MET A 6 -26.20 32.03 -9.54
N ASN A 7 -26.28 31.63 -10.81
CA ASN A 7 -25.22 30.92 -11.48
C ASN A 7 -23.96 31.77 -11.75
N GLN A 8 -24.16 33.08 -11.94
CA GLN A 8 -23.02 33.97 -12.16
C GLN A 8 -22.27 34.28 -10.85
N LEU A 9 -22.98 34.37 -9.75
CA LEU A 9 -22.37 34.58 -8.44
C LEU A 9 -21.56 33.36 -8.00
N LEU A 10 -22.04 32.15 -8.30
CA LEU A 10 -21.29 30.93 -8.00
C LEU A 10 -20.03 30.80 -8.85
N ARG A 11 -20.08 31.24 -10.10
CA ARG A 11 -18.90 31.20 -10.98
C ARG A 11 -17.79 32.16 -10.55
N GLY A 12 -18.18 33.35 -10.10
CA GLY A 12 -17.25 34.34 -9.58
C GLY A 12 -16.57 33.91 -8.28
N ALA A 13 -17.31 33.30 -7.37
CA ALA A 13 -16.80 32.83 -6.11
C ALA A 13 -15.83 31.63 -6.29
N PHE A 14 -16.14 30.78 -7.25
CA PHE A 14 -15.30 29.60 -7.54
C PHE A 14 -13.95 29.98 -8.12
N VAL A 15 -13.92 30.94 -9.03
CA VAL A 15 -12.69 31.44 -9.63
C VAL A 15 -11.80 32.15 -8.60
N ALA A 16 -12.40 32.90 -7.67
CA ALA A 16 -11.65 33.59 -6.63
C ALA A 16 -10.98 32.61 -5.65
N VAL A 17 -11.68 31.51 -5.30
CA VAL A 17 -11.15 30.49 -4.39
C VAL A 17 -9.99 29.73 -5.05
N VAL A 18 -10.12 29.40 -6.33
CA VAL A 18 -9.07 28.71 -7.07
C VAL A 18 -7.83 29.59 -7.22
N ALA A 19 -8.02 30.89 -7.50
CA ALA A 19 -6.89 31.82 -7.59
C ALA A 19 -6.17 31.99 -6.23
N ALA A 20 -6.90 32.02 -5.14
CA ALA A 20 -6.30 32.10 -3.80
C ALA A 20 -5.50 30.83 -3.45
N MET A 21 -5.97 29.66 -3.85
CA MET A 21 -5.23 28.42 -3.66
C MET A 21 -3.93 28.35 -4.49
N LEU A 22 -3.96 28.87 -5.71
CA LEU A 22 -2.77 28.89 -6.57
C LEU A 22 -1.67 29.82 -6.01
N ILE A 23 -2.05 30.93 -5.42
CA ILE A 23 -1.09 31.85 -4.81
C ILE A 23 -0.46 31.24 -3.54
N GLY A 24 -1.24 30.47 -2.77
CA GLY A 24 -0.75 29.76 -1.60
C GLY A 24 0.29 28.69 -1.95
N PHE A 25 0.13 28.05 -3.11
CA PHE A 25 1.06 26.99 -3.54
C PHE A 25 2.42 27.54 -3.97
N THR A 26 2.47 28.68 -4.61
CA THR A 26 3.74 29.26 -5.07
C THR A 26 4.60 29.78 -3.92
N ALA A 27 3.98 30.20 -2.82
CA ALA A 27 4.72 30.67 -1.65
C ALA A 27 5.37 29.52 -0.86
N SER A 28 4.85 28.30 -0.94
CA SER A 28 5.41 27.17 -0.23
C SER A 28 6.58 26.51 -0.96
N CYS A 29 6.66 26.67 -2.28
CA CYS A 29 7.75 26.11 -3.06
C CYS A 29 9.07 26.88 -2.94
N SER A 30 9.05 28.13 -2.48
CA SER A 30 10.25 28.94 -2.37
C SER A 30 11.08 28.67 -1.11
N LYS A 31 10.58 27.86 -0.21
CA LYS A 31 11.27 27.49 1.04
C LYS A 31 11.96 26.14 1.00
N ASP A 32 11.80 25.41 -0.08
CA ASP A 32 12.31 24.04 -0.20
C ASP A 32 13.82 24.01 -0.54
N ASN A 33 14.45 25.15 -0.59
CA ASN A 33 15.89 25.22 -0.86
C ASN A 33 16.78 24.96 0.37
N ASP A 34 16.19 24.82 1.53
CA ASP A 34 16.90 24.48 2.75
C ASP A 34 16.98 22.98 2.99
N ASP A 35 16.96 22.22 1.92
CA ASP A 35 16.88 20.77 1.90
C ASP A 35 18.08 20.05 2.49
N ASN A 36 18.94 20.74 3.15
CA ASN A 36 20.03 20.12 3.91
C ASN A 36 19.52 19.23 5.05
N ASN A 37 18.22 19.24 5.30
CA ASN A 37 17.58 18.41 6.32
C ASN A 37 16.84 17.22 5.77
N VAL A 38 17.08 16.85 4.55
CA VAL A 38 16.46 15.71 3.89
C VAL A 38 16.95 14.38 4.47
N ASN A 39 17.72 14.40 5.52
CA ASN A 39 18.12 13.20 6.23
C ASN A 39 16.96 12.38 6.79
N GLY A 40 15.75 12.97 6.87
CA GLY A 40 14.54 12.28 7.24
C GLY A 40 13.66 11.88 6.05
N ALA A 41 14.01 12.24 4.83
CA ALA A 41 13.18 12.01 3.65
C ALA A 41 13.16 10.56 3.18
N GLY A 42 13.38 9.65 4.08
CA GLY A 42 13.25 8.24 3.84
C GLY A 42 14.29 7.68 2.88
N LYS A 43 14.58 6.46 3.09
CA LYS A 43 15.40 5.64 2.19
C LYS A 43 14.48 4.80 1.31
N SER A 44 14.99 4.39 0.17
CA SER A 44 14.37 3.28 -0.56
C SER A 44 14.62 1.98 0.20
N HIS A 45 13.64 1.11 0.20
CA HIS A 45 13.72 -0.20 0.83
C HIS A 45 13.46 -1.29 -0.18
N LYS A 46 14.10 -2.44 0.01
CA LYS A 46 13.83 -3.65 -0.76
C LYS A 46 12.82 -4.49 -0.01
N VAL A 47 11.66 -4.70 -0.59
CA VAL A 47 10.53 -5.36 0.05
C VAL A 47 10.21 -6.66 -0.68
N VAL A 48 10.05 -7.73 0.08
CA VAL A 48 9.58 -9.02 -0.42
C VAL A 48 8.44 -9.49 0.46
N PHE A 49 7.36 -9.92 -0.18
CA PHE A 49 6.22 -10.53 0.49
C PHE A 49 6.27 -12.03 0.31
N LYS A 50 5.98 -12.77 1.38
CA LYS A 50 5.97 -14.23 1.35
C LYS A 50 4.72 -14.79 2.00
N ALA A 51 4.29 -15.95 1.54
CA ALA A 51 3.21 -16.71 2.15
C ALA A 51 3.61 -18.18 2.27
N ILE A 52 3.29 -18.76 3.40
CA ILE A 52 3.58 -20.16 3.72
C ILE A 52 2.31 -20.77 4.31
N ALA A 53 1.77 -21.74 3.61
CA ALA A 53 0.61 -22.52 4.09
C ALA A 53 1.06 -23.90 4.55
N SER A 54 0.27 -24.51 5.40
CA SER A 54 0.51 -25.88 5.85
C SER A 54 0.40 -26.87 4.69
N SER A 55 1.02 -28.04 4.87
CA SER A 55 1.04 -29.11 3.87
C SER A 55 -0.37 -29.46 3.38
N GLY A 56 -0.51 -29.62 2.07
CA GLY A 56 -1.80 -29.91 1.43
C GLY A 56 -2.67 -28.70 1.16
N SER A 57 -2.27 -27.51 1.60
CA SER A 57 -2.98 -26.27 1.30
C SER A 57 -2.57 -25.73 -0.07
N ASN A 58 -3.47 -24.96 -0.67
CA ASN A 58 -3.23 -24.31 -1.95
C ASN A 58 -3.46 -22.80 -1.81
N ILE A 59 -2.43 -22.03 -2.10
CA ILE A 59 -2.50 -20.57 -2.14
C ILE A 59 -3.10 -20.16 -3.49
N ASP A 60 -4.14 -19.35 -3.46
CA ASP A 60 -4.89 -18.97 -4.66
C ASP A 60 -4.56 -17.56 -5.15
N VAL A 61 -4.57 -16.60 -4.24
CA VAL A 61 -4.42 -15.17 -4.57
C VAL A 61 -3.57 -14.49 -3.52
N ALA A 62 -2.69 -13.62 -3.97
CA ALA A 62 -1.96 -12.68 -3.13
C ALA A 62 -2.14 -11.25 -3.62
N VAL A 63 -2.48 -10.35 -2.72
CA VAL A 63 -2.54 -8.91 -2.98
C VAL A 63 -1.49 -8.26 -2.11
N TYR A 64 -0.60 -7.50 -2.71
CA TYR A 64 0.51 -6.90 -2.01
C TYR A 64 0.90 -5.57 -2.64
N GLY A 65 1.51 -4.69 -1.89
CA GLY A 65 1.95 -3.41 -2.43
C GLY A 65 2.51 -2.48 -1.38
N ILE A 66 2.97 -1.35 -1.87
CA ILE A 66 3.57 -0.27 -1.09
C ILE A 66 2.73 0.99 -1.30
N ASP A 67 2.45 1.72 -0.21
CA ASP A 67 1.72 2.99 -0.21
C ASP A 67 0.38 2.96 -0.94
N GLY A 68 -0.38 1.87 -0.78
CA GLY A 68 -1.69 1.75 -1.38
C GLY A 68 -1.70 1.51 -2.89
N ASN A 69 -0.59 1.06 -3.46
CA ASN A 69 -0.47 0.63 -4.85
C ASN A 69 -0.47 -0.90 -4.93
N PRO A 70 -1.62 -1.56 -4.92
CA PRO A 70 -1.68 -3.01 -4.85
C PRO A 70 -1.36 -3.67 -6.18
N THR A 71 -0.64 -4.78 -6.08
CA THR A 71 -0.46 -5.74 -7.16
C THR A 71 -1.18 -7.02 -6.76
N THR A 72 -1.92 -7.60 -7.68
CA THR A 72 -2.64 -8.87 -7.47
C THR A 72 -1.97 -9.98 -8.25
N ALA A 73 -1.52 -11.00 -7.54
CA ALA A 73 -1.09 -12.26 -8.13
C ALA A 73 -2.23 -13.28 -7.97
N SER A 74 -2.78 -13.74 -9.08
CA SER A 74 -3.89 -14.68 -9.10
C SER A 74 -3.49 -15.98 -9.78
N SER A 75 -4.37 -16.97 -9.70
CA SER A 75 -4.12 -18.32 -10.26
C SER A 75 -2.84 -18.94 -9.71
N LEU A 76 -2.55 -18.70 -8.45
CA LEU A 76 -1.42 -19.29 -7.76
C LEU A 76 -1.71 -20.75 -7.41
N SER A 77 -0.68 -21.49 -7.12
CA SER A 77 -0.79 -22.88 -6.70
C SER A 77 0.33 -23.26 -5.74
N GLY A 78 0.08 -24.30 -4.94
CA GLY A 78 1.04 -24.78 -3.97
C GLY A 78 0.91 -24.12 -2.61
N SER A 79 1.75 -24.56 -1.68
CA SER A 79 1.69 -24.15 -0.27
C SER A 79 2.65 -23.00 0.07
N THR A 80 3.44 -22.53 -0.88
CA THR A 80 4.35 -21.38 -0.70
C THR A 80 4.26 -20.41 -1.85
N TRP A 81 4.46 -19.14 -1.53
CA TRP A 81 4.50 -18.08 -2.52
C TRP A 81 5.45 -16.97 -2.06
N SER A 82 6.10 -16.34 -3.01
CA SER A 82 6.95 -15.19 -2.78
C SER A 82 6.79 -14.18 -3.91
N SER A 83 6.65 -12.91 -3.56
CA SER A 83 6.62 -11.84 -4.55
C SER A 83 8.01 -11.63 -5.17
N PRO A 84 8.09 -10.98 -6.34
CA PRO A 84 9.33 -10.34 -6.77
C PRO A 84 9.80 -9.33 -5.72
N GLU A 85 11.10 -9.04 -5.69
CA GLU A 85 11.63 -7.94 -4.88
C GLU A 85 11.15 -6.60 -5.45
N ILE A 86 10.59 -5.76 -4.59
CA ILE A 86 10.10 -4.44 -4.93
C ILE A 86 10.98 -3.42 -4.24
N THR A 87 11.54 -2.48 -4.99
CA THR A 87 12.23 -1.33 -4.42
C THR A 87 11.22 -0.21 -4.20
N SER A 88 11.06 0.22 -2.96
CA SER A 88 10.18 1.31 -2.62
C SER A 88 10.73 2.66 -3.08
N GLU A 89 9.84 3.61 -3.30
CA GLU A 89 10.26 5.00 -3.46
C GLU A 89 10.87 5.52 -2.14
N PRO A 90 11.78 6.49 -2.21
CA PRO A 90 12.26 7.17 -1.02
C PRO A 90 11.10 7.82 -0.28
N GLY A 91 11.01 7.59 1.03
CA GLY A 91 9.93 8.12 1.83
C GLY A 91 8.64 7.31 1.78
N ALA A 92 8.67 6.09 1.26
CA ALA A 92 7.54 5.17 1.34
C ALA A 92 7.08 4.99 2.79
N TYR A 93 5.78 4.93 2.98
CA TYR A 93 5.17 4.91 4.30
C TYR A 93 4.81 3.50 4.77
N SER A 94 4.23 2.68 3.90
CA SER A 94 3.69 1.38 4.33
C SER A 94 3.85 0.29 3.27
N ALA A 95 3.95 -0.95 3.75
CA ALA A 95 3.86 -2.15 2.95
C ALA A 95 2.75 -3.04 3.48
N ASN A 96 1.96 -3.61 2.58
CA ASN A 96 0.78 -4.41 2.92
C ASN A 96 0.73 -5.69 2.09
N VAL A 97 0.25 -6.76 2.70
CA VAL A 97 0.01 -8.03 2.02
C VAL A 97 -1.25 -8.70 2.57
N ALA A 98 -2.01 -9.30 1.67
CA ALA A 98 -3.13 -10.16 2.02
C ALA A 98 -3.13 -11.37 1.08
N VAL A 99 -3.26 -12.56 1.63
CA VAL A 99 -3.20 -13.81 0.88
C VAL A 99 -4.38 -14.69 1.25
N SER A 100 -4.96 -15.31 0.24
CA SER A 100 -6.02 -16.30 0.38
C SER A 100 -5.53 -17.67 -0.03
N ALA A 101 -5.94 -18.68 0.71
CA ALA A 101 -5.59 -20.07 0.46
C ALA A 101 -6.74 -20.99 0.89
N VAL A 102 -6.71 -22.21 0.38
CA VAL A 102 -7.63 -23.28 0.81
C VAL A 102 -6.79 -24.42 1.37
N GLY A 103 -7.12 -24.86 2.57
CA GLY A 103 -6.47 -25.97 3.23
C GLY A 103 -7.26 -27.27 3.13
N PRO A 104 -6.63 -28.40 3.46
CA PRO A 104 -7.28 -29.71 3.42
C PRO A 104 -8.31 -29.93 4.53
N GLY A 105 -8.32 -29.08 5.55
CA GLY A 105 -9.26 -29.18 6.68
C GLY A 105 -9.10 -28.05 7.67
N ALA A 106 -9.82 -28.14 8.78
CA ALA A 106 -9.90 -27.09 9.79
C ALA A 106 -8.59 -26.77 10.52
N SER A 107 -7.62 -27.65 10.46
CA SER A 107 -6.30 -27.47 11.09
C SER A 107 -5.25 -26.86 10.16
N ALA A 108 -5.61 -26.56 8.93
CA ALA A 108 -4.70 -25.87 8.00
C ALA A 108 -4.34 -24.47 8.51
N THR A 109 -3.16 -24.02 8.17
CA THR A 109 -2.65 -22.70 8.58
C THR A 109 -2.05 -21.96 7.39
N LEU A 110 -2.09 -20.64 7.46
CA LEU A 110 -1.46 -19.75 6.51
C LEU A 110 -0.70 -18.65 7.28
N LYS A 111 0.53 -18.41 6.87
CA LYS A 111 1.35 -17.32 7.39
C LYS A 111 1.77 -16.42 6.24
N VAL A 112 1.61 -15.12 6.40
CA VAL A 112 2.14 -14.12 5.48
C VAL A 112 3.23 -13.33 6.17
N GLN A 113 4.22 -12.88 5.39
CA GLN A 113 5.40 -12.20 5.91
C GLN A 113 5.74 -11.00 5.04
N ILE A 114 6.18 -9.93 5.69
CA ILE A 114 6.76 -8.76 5.05
C ILE A 114 8.24 -8.71 5.44
N TRP A 115 9.10 -8.83 4.43
CA TRP A 115 10.55 -8.72 4.56
C TRP A 115 11.01 -7.40 3.99
N VAL A 116 11.80 -6.65 4.75
CA VAL A 116 12.35 -5.36 4.35
C VAL A 116 13.85 -5.39 4.54
N ASP A 117 14.59 -5.11 3.47
CA ASP A 117 16.05 -5.11 3.44
C ASP A 117 16.65 -6.42 3.98
N GLY A 118 16.02 -7.54 3.67
CA GLY A 118 16.44 -8.87 4.09
C GLY A 118 16.05 -9.26 5.52
N GLU A 119 15.30 -8.42 6.23
CA GLU A 119 14.82 -8.71 7.58
C GLU A 119 13.30 -8.93 7.60
N LEU A 120 12.86 -9.92 8.35
CA LEU A 120 11.45 -10.12 8.64
C LEU A 120 10.94 -9.01 9.55
N LYS A 121 9.98 -8.22 9.07
CA LYS A 121 9.41 -7.07 9.80
C LYS A 121 8.03 -7.34 10.36
N LYS A 122 7.21 -8.11 9.65
CA LYS A 122 5.83 -8.37 10.07
C LYS A 122 5.36 -9.74 9.59
N GLU A 123 4.52 -10.36 10.41
CA GLU A 123 3.83 -11.60 10.07
C GLU A 123 2.35 -11.47 10.38
N GLY A 124 1.53 -12.18 9.60
CA GLY A 124 0.12 -12.41 9.86
C GLY A 124 -0.19 -13.88 9.70
N THR A 125 -1.15 -14.40 10.46
CA THR A 125 -1.51 -15.81 10.44
C THR A 125 -3.01 -16.00 10.33
N SER A 126 -3.41 -17.14 9.77
CA SER A 126 -4.79 -17.59 9.67
C SER A 126 -4.82 -19.08 9.86
N SER A 127 -5.93 -19.62 10.35
CA SER A 127 -6.16 -21.04 10.48
C SER A 127 -7.59 -21.42 10.06
N GLY A 128 -7.76 -22.63 9.57
CA GLY A 128 -9.03 -23.13 9.07
C GLY A 128 -8.92 -23.67 7.66
N GLN A 129 -10.02 -24.17 7.12
CA GLN A 129 -10.06 -24.69 5.76
C GLN A 129 -9.97 -23.56 4.73
N TYR A 130 -10.68 -22.47 4.96
CA TYR A 130 -10.60 -21.25 4.13
C TYR A 130 -9.71 -20.26 4.84
N LEU A 131 -8.58 -19.96 4.24
CA LEU A 131 -7.51 -19.20 4.85
C LEU A 131 -7.42 -17.80 4.24
N SER A 132 -7.32 -16.80 5.10
CA SER A 132 -7.06 -15.43 4.70
C SER A 132 -6.17 -14.79 5.75
N ALA A 133 -4.93 -14.47 5.39
CA ALA A 133 -3.98 -13.83 6.28
C ALA A 133 -3.51 -12.52 5.68
N SER A 134 -3.27 -11.56 6.55
CA SER A 134 -2.78 -10.24 6.14
C SER A 134 -1.74 -9.72 7.11
N ALA A 135 -0.88 -8.85 6.62
CA ALA A 135 0.10 -8.14 7.42
C ALA A 135 0.30 -6.72 6.86
N SER A 136 0.63 -5.81 7.74
CA SER A 136 0.92 -4.41 7.40
C SER A 136 2.13 -3.95 8.19
N TYR A 137 3.05 -3.28 7.52
CA TYR A 137 4.25 -2.71 8.10
C TYR A 137 4.40 -1.24 7.72
N THR A 138 4.76 -0.41 8.68
CA THR A 138 5.08 1.02 8.48
C THR A 138 6.59 1.19 8.55
N PHE A 139 7.17 1.84 7.53
CA PHE A 139 8.61 2.10 7.43
C PHE A 139 9.10 3.11 8.46
#